data_f0afe6eeb360f3c028defb9daf084c2d
#
_entry.id   f0afe6eeb360f3c028defb9daf084c2d
#
_cell.length_a   1.000
_cell.length_b   1.000
_cell.length_c   1.000
_cell.angle_alpha   90.00
_cell.angle_beta   90.00
_cell.angle_gamma   90.00
#
_symmetry.space_group_name_H-M   'P 1'
#
loop_
_entity.id
_entity.type
_entity.pdbx_description
1 polymer ?
#
loop_
_entity_poly.entity_id
_entity_poly.type
_entity_poly.pdbx_seq_one_letter_code
_entity_poly.pdbx_strand_id
1 'polypeptide(L)'
;PLGLRLVPVAECITAGDYAVRLGDLDRLVVGRGVAYELGLRSLGESDGVLYALRRTGFSSLLPVEGYTRRQAEVAGVFAADAQTDGRYLFTSLRLAQELFSYPDRASAAVVRVARGARPAEVKRRVAEAAGGAFEVRTRDELNASFYTIMQYEKWGIFLISLLVLVIASFSIVGTVVMLVLDKRPEFVALGAMGADTRFVRRIFFFEGGLIGVLGAGAGVVLGVGLCLVQHYFGVIEIPADSFLVKSYPVLLRGGDVAAVVAAFAVVMGAMTAVTVRRAVRADDMAAGRTAQ
;
A
#
# COMPACT_ATOMS: atom_id res chain seq x y z
N PRO A 1 -18.53 -2.63 4.88
CA PRO A 1 -19.02 -1.74 5.93
C PRO A 1 -18.37 -1.96 7.30
N LEU A 2 -17.71 -3.09 7.56
CA LEU A 2 -17.04 -3.38 8.85
C LEU A 2 -15.72 -2.63 9.07
N GLY A 3 -15.06 -2.16 8.01
CA GLY A 3 -13.80 -1.41 8.08
C GLY A 3 -13.90 -0.06 8.81
N LEU A 4 -15.05 0.58 8.76
CA LEU A 4 -15.34 1.86 9.41
C LEU A 4 -15.32 1.84 10.94
N ARG A 5 -15.54 0.70 11.54
CA ARG A 5 -15.69 0.57 12.98
C ARG A 5 -14.39 0.62 13.77
N LEU A 6 -13.24 0.73 13.06
CA LEU A 6 -11.92 0.81 13.67
C LEU A 6 -11.31 2.22 13.60
N VAL A 7 -11.95 3.13 12.85
CA VAL A 7 -11.63 4.55 12.91
C VAL A 7 -12.36 5.10 14.14
N PRO A 8 -11.69 5.83 15.03
CA PRO A 8 -12.36 6.57 16.08
C PRO A 8 -13.20 7.68 15.44
N VAL A 9 -14.44 7.36 15.09
CA VAL A 9 -15.36 8.29 14.40
C VAL A 9 -15.50 9.60 15.19
N ALA A 10 -15.37 9.52 16.50
CA ALA A 10 -15.34 10.67 17.38
C ALA A 10 -14.20 11.67 17.04
N GLU A 11 -13.08 11.19 16.50
CA GLU A 11 -11.94 12.04 16.09
C GLU A 11 -12.15 12.65 14.69
N CYS A 12 -13.14 12.14 13.94
CA CYS A 12 -13.46 12.58 12.58
C CYS A 12 -14.69 13.48 12.52
N ILE A 13 -15.23 13.94 13.66
CA ILE A 13 -16.35 14.86 13.70
C ILE A 13 -15.90 16.23 13.21
N THR A 14 -16.57 16.72 12.18
CA THR A 14 -16.33 18.06 11.59
C THR A 14 -17.31 19.11 12.08
N ALA A 15 -18.50 18.68 12.49
CA ALA A 15 -19.52 19.56 13.04
C ALA A 15 -20.44 18.80 14.01
N GLY A 16 -20.85 19.43 15.12
CA GLY A 16 -21.66 18.81 16.17
C GLY A 16 -20.88 17.84 17.05
N ASP A 17 -21.58 16.87 17.63
CA ASP A 17 -21.05 15.91 18.60
C ASP A 17 -21.23 14.46 18.15
N TYR A 18 -20.32 13.58 18.60
CA TYR A 18 -20.50 12.14 18.48
C TYR A 18 -21.40 11.62 19.59
N ALA A 19 -22.67 11.97 19.55
CA ALA A 19 -23.67 11.54 20.50
C ALA A 19 -24.81 10.81 19.78
N VAL A 20 -24.70 9.50 19.61
CA VAL A 20 -25.76 8.66 19.00
C VAL A 20 -26.98 8.48 19.88
N ARG A 21 -26.91 8.97 21.15
CA ARG A 21 -28.01 8.94 22.10
C ARG A 21 -27.85 10.07 23.12
N LEU A 22 -28.95 10.74 23.46
CA LEU A 22 -29.02 11.74 24.52
C LEU A 22 -30.22 11.40 25.42
N GLY A 23 -29.95 10.84 26.60
CA GLY A 23 -31.04 10.30 27.45
C GLY A 23 -31.77 9.17 26.74
N ASP A 24 -33.09 9.35 26.52
CA ASP A 24 -33.91 8.40 25.76
C ASP A 24 -34.06 8.71 24.27
N LEU A 25 -33.53 9.82 23.82
CA LEU A 25 -33.60 10.24 22.43
C LEU A 25 -32.45 9.60 21.63
N ASP A 26 -32.81 8.87 20.57
CA ASP A 26 -31.85 8.37 19.60
C ASP A 26 -31.47 9.48 18.61
N ARG A 27 -30.18 9.61 18.31
CA ARG A 27 -29.63 10.64 17.45
C ARG A 27 -28.83 10.02 16.32
N LEU A 28 -28.61 10.80 15.26
CA LEU A 28 -27.88 10.41 14.07
C LEU A 28 -26.56 11.17 13.98
N VAL A 29 -25.51 10.47 13.59
CA VAL A 29 -24.25 11.07 13.14
C VAL A 29 -24.06 10.68 11.69
N VAL A 30 -24.13 11.65 10.79
CA VAL A 30 -24.17 11.43 9.35
C VAL A 30 -22.83 11.75 8.70
N GLY A 31 -22.49 11.04 7.64
CA GLY A 31 -21.31 11.38 6.85
C GLY A 31 -21.49 12.68 6.09
N ARG A 32 -20.41 13.42 5.87
CA ARG A 32 -20.43 14.71 5.19
C ARG A 32 -21.07 14.63 3.79
N GLY A 33 -20.82 13.56 3.04
CA GLY A 33 -21.43 13.35 1.73
C GLY A 33 -22.94 13.19 1.83
N VAL A 34 -23.41 12.38 2.79
CA VAL A 34 -24.85 12.20 3.07
C VAL A 34 -25.48 13.53 3.52
N ALA A 35 -24.81 14.29 4.39
CA ALA A 35 -25.31 15.57 4.85
C ALA A 35 -25.46 16.58 3.70
N TYR A 36 -24.48 16.58 2.77
CA TYR A 36 -24.51 17.43 1.58
C TYR A 36 -25.65 17.05 0.62
N GLU A 37 -25.81 15.75 0.32
CA GLU A 37 -26.88 15.26 -0.56
C GLU A 37 -28.29 15.52 0.00
N LEU A 38 -28.45 15.42 1.32
CA LEU A 38 -29.71 15.70 2.00
C LEU A 38 -29.95 17.20 2.26
N GLY A 39 -29.00 18.07 1.94
CA GLY A 39 -29.10 19.51 2.14
C GLY A 39 -29.21 19.91 3.63
N LEU A 40 -28.58 19.17 4.53
CA LEU A 40 -28.58 19.48 5.96
C LEU A 40 -27.78 20.76 6.22
N ARG A 41 -28.49 21.86 6.56
CA ARG A 41 -27.89 23.19 6.74
C ARG A 41 -27.60 23.56 8.19
N SER A 42 -28.35 22.97 9.15
CA SER A 42 -28.14 23.21 10.59
C SER A 42 -28.21 21.91 11.37
N LEU A 43 -27.32 21.78 12.35
CA LEU A 43 -27.30 20.69 13.32
C LEU A 43 -28.24 21.03 14.48
N GLY A 44 -28.96 20.02 14.99
CA GLY A 44 -29.84 20.20 16.11
C GLY A 44 -31.27 20.67 15.79
N GLU A 45 -31.47 21.28 14.58
CA GLU A 45 -32.83 21.66 14.10
C GLU A 45 -33.31 20.75 12.96
N SER A 46 -32.45 19.89 12.44
CA SER A 46 -32.78 19.00 11.33
C SER A 46 -33.09 17.61 11.83
N ASP A 47 -34.36 17.23 11.70
CA ASP A 47 -34.80 15.85 11.93
C ASP A 47 -34.53 14.99 10.70
N GLY A 48 -33.73 13.96 10.89
CA GLY A 48 -33.52 12.93 9.86
C GLY A 48 -34.65 11.91 9.90
N VAL A 49 -35.24 11.61 8.74
CA VAL A 49 -36.24 10.54 8.63
C VAL A 49 -35.60 9.34 7.96
N LEU A 50 -35.56 8.23 8.69
CA LEU A 50 -35.00 6.98 8.22
C LEU A 50 -36.10 6.07 7.71
N TYR A 51 -35.92 5.49 6.55
CA TYR A 51 -36.79 4.49 5.96
C TYR A 51 -36.05 3.18 5.76
N ALA A 52 -36.63 2.08 6.20
CA ALA A 52 -36.11 0.74 5.91
C ALA A 52 -37.21 -0.17 5.39
N LEU A 53 -36.88 -0.96 4.39
CA LEU A 53 -37.79 -1.96 3.84
C LEU A 53 -38.00 -3.10 4.85
N ARG A 54 -39.25 -3.44 5.11
CA ARG A 54 -39.60 -4.63 5.91
C ARG A 54 -39.28 -5.89 5.11
N ARG A 55 -38.60 -6.82 5.75
CA ARG A 55 -38.28 -8.13 5.12
C ARG A 55 -39.44 -9.13 5.14
N THR A 56 -40.40 -8.93 6.03
CA THR A 56 -41.57 -9.80 6.20
C THR A 56 -42.84 -8.99 5.97
N GLY A 57 -43.76 -9.51 5.20
CA GLY A 57 -45.06 -8.86 4.97
C GLY A 57 -45.14 -8.05 3.68
N PHE A 58 -44.27 -8.32 2.68
CA PHE A 58 -44.39 -7.72 1.38
C PHE A 58 -45.61 -8.28 0.64
N SER A 59 -46.72 -7.54 0.69
CA SER A 59 -47.89 -7.82 -0.17
C SER A 59 -47.68 -7.07 -1.47
N SER A 60 -47.61 -7.82 -2.58
CA SER A 60 -47.44 -7.27 -3.94
C SER A 60 -48.61 -6.35 -4.34
N LEU A 61 -49.71 -6.37 -3.60
CA LEU A 61 -50.93 -5.62 -3.88
C LEU A 61 -51.02 -4.24 -3.20
N LEU A 62 -50.29 -4.00 -2.12
CA LEU A 62 -50.29 -2.72 -1.39
C LEU A 62 -48.86 -2.33 -1.00
N PRO A 63 -48.13 -1.52 -1.81
CA PRO A 63 -46.76 -1.13 -1.53
C PRO A 63 -46.60 -0.18 -0.33
N VAL A 64 -47.69 0.31 0.24
CA VAL A 64 -47.69 1.35 1.30
C VAL A 64 -47.26 0.82 2.67
N GLU A 65 -47.35 -0.48 2.96
CA GLU A 65 -47.00 -1.10 4.23
C GLU A 65 -45.59 -1.73 4.26
N GLY A 66 -44.84 -1.61 3.17
CA GLY A 66 -43.55 -2.30 3.01
C GLY A 66 -42.34 -1.66 3.68
N TYR A 67 -42.49 -0.53 4.39
CA TYR A 67 -41.36 0.15 5.02
C TYR A 67 -41.64 0.55 6.45
N THR A 68 -40.58 0.59 7.27
CA THR A 68 -40.58 1.15 8.61
C THR A 68 -40.01 2.55 8.57
N ARG A 69 -40.66 3.51 9.18
CA ARG A 69 -40.20 4.90 9.30
C ARG A 69 -39.82 5.19 10.74
N ARG A 70 -38.65 5.83 10.94
CA ARG A 70 -38.22 6.37 12.24
C ARG A 70 -37.64 7.76 12.04
N GLN A 71 -37.83 8.62 13.01
CA GLN A 71 -37.33 9.98 13.04
C GLN A 71 -36.28 10.11 14.13
N ALA A 72 -35.17 10.79 13.85
CA ALA A 72 -34.12 11.04 14.84
C ALA A 72 -33.39 12.33 14.48
N GLU A 73 -33.00 13.08 15.51
CA GLU A 73 -32.25 14.33 15.38
C GLU A 73 -30.82 14.09 14.87
N VAL A 74 -30.29 14.96 14.00
CA VAL A 74 -28.91 14.92 13.54
C VAL A 74 -28.01 15.62 14.55
N ALA A 75 -27.20 14.83 15.28
CA ALA A 75 -26.28 15.30 16.32
C ALA A 75 -24.95 15.81 15.79
N GLY A 76 -24.49 15.24 14.69
CA GLY A 76 -23.17 15.59 14.15
C GLY A 76 -22.93 15.09 12.75
N VAL A 77 -21.90 15.67 12.14
CA VAL A 77 -21.39 15.28 10.82
C VAL A 77 -19.96 14.82 10.96
N PHE A 78 -19.66 13.65 10.42
CA PHE A 78 -18.28 13.13 10.35
C PHE A 78 -17.72 13.19 8.93
N ALA A 79 -16.40 13.29 8.83
CA ALA A 79 -15.67 13.19 7.59
C ALA A 79 -14.45 12.28 7.79
N ALA A 80 -14.47 11.12 7.17
CA ALA A 80 -13.41 10.13 7.24
C ALA A 80 -12.76 9.90 5.87
N ASP A 81 -13.55 9.48 4.90
CA ASP A 81 -13.15 9.32 3.50
C ASP A 81 -14.40 9.43 2.60
N ALA A 82 -14.20 9.77 1.33
CA ALA A 82 -15.31 10.05 0.39
C ALA A 82 -16.28 8.87 0.21
N GLN A 83 -15.79 7.63 0.25
CA GLN A 83 -16.66 6.44 0.10
C GLN A 83 -17.53 6.20 1.33
N THR A 84 -16.96 6.49 2.49
CA THR A 84 -17.60 6.34 3.79
C THR A 84 -18.59 7.46 4.03
N ASP A 85 -18.18 8.68 3.79
CA ASP A 85 -18.95 9.89 4.07
C ASP A 85 -20.23 10.00 3.24
N GLY A 86 -20.22 9.40 2.03
CA GLY A 86 -21.41 9.36 1.14
C GLY A 86 -22.36 8.20 1.39
N ARG A 87 -22.03 7.24 2.28
CA ARG A 87 -22.81 6.00 2.38
C ARG A 87 -23.24 5.62 3.78
N TYR A 88 -22.60 6.16 4.80
CA TYR A 88 -22.80 5.69 6.16
C TYR A 88 -23.33 6.76 7.09
N LEU A 89 -24.13 6.32 8.03
CA LEU A 89 -24.56 7.05 9.19
C LEU A 89 -24.42 6.17 10.42
N PHE A 90 -24.27 6.78 11.56
CA PHE A 90 -24.21 6.11 12.88
C PHE A 90 -25.42 6.50 13.69
N THR A 91 -25.97 5.52 14.39
CA THR A 91 -27.08 5.70 15.33
C THR A 91 -27.00 4.67 16.44
N SER A 92 -27.93 4.73 17.39
CA SER A 92 -28.01 3.72 18.45
C SER A 92 -28.37 2.34 17.88
N LEU A 93 -27.88 1.28 18.55
CA LEU A 93 -28.23 -0.10 18.17
C LEU A 93 -29.75 -0.33 18.28
N ARG A 94 -30.38 0.26 19.29
CA ARG A 94 -31.84 0.17 19.52
C ARG A 94 -32.60 0.73 18.30
N LEU A 95 -32.29 1.95 17.88
CA LEU A 95 -32.95 2.56 16.71
C LEU A 95 -32.77 1.73 15.46
N ALA A 96 -31.56 1.20 15.24
CA ALA A 96 -31.30 0.34 14.11
C ALA A 96 -32.10 -0.97 14.16
N GLN A 97 -32.20 -1.60 15.31
CA GLN A 97 -33.00 -2.81 15.51
C GLN A 97 -34.49 -2.55 15.28
N GLU A 98 -35.03 -1.44 15.79
CA GLU A 98 -36.42 -1.03 15.56
C GLU A 98 -36.67 -0.72 14.07
N LEU A 99 -35.77 0.02 13.44
CA LEU A 99 -35.87 0.40 12.02
C LEU A 99 -35.92 -0.82 11.10
N PHE A 100 -35.02 -1.78 11.33
CA PHE A 100 -34.94 -3.00 10.53
C PHE A 100 -35.85 -4.15 11.03
N SER A 101 -36.61 -3.93 12.07
CA SER A 101 -37.45 -4.96 12.71
C SER A 101 -36.67 -6.21 13.14
N TYR A 102 -35.52 -6.00 13.78
CA TYR A 102 -34.58 -7.05 14.23
C TYR A 102 -34.34 -6.92 15.75
N PRO A 103 -35.31 -7.23 16.62
CA PRO A 103 -35.12 -7.16 18.06
C PRO A 103 -34.00 -8.13 18.50
N ASP A 104 -33.16 -7.67 19.41
CA ASP A 104 -32.08 -8.44 20.04
C ASP A 104 -31.07 -9.08 19.10
N ARG A 105 -30.92 -8.53 17.90
CA ARG A 105 -29.95 -9.02 16.88
C ARG A 105 -28.95 -7.95 16.47
N ALA A 106 -27.75 -8.40 16.16
CA ALA A 106 -26.70 -7.58 15.57
C ALA A 106 -26.04 -8.33 14.41
N SER A 107 -25.68 -7.63 13.36
CA SER A 107 -25.00 -8.23 12.19
C SER A 107 -23.59 -8.65 12.48
N ALA A 108 -22.90 -7.95 13.39
CA ALA A 108 -21.54 -8.24 13.80
C ALA A 108 -21.20 -7.59 15.14
N ALA A 109 -20.27 -8.21 15.86
CA ALA A 109 -19.63 -7.63 17.04
C ALA A 109 -18.18 -7.27 16.71
N VAL A 110 -17.76 -6.08 17.14
CA VAL A 110 -16.37 -5.62 16.96
C VAL A 110 -15.63 -5.77 18.28
N VAL A 111 -14.54 -6.52 18.24
CA VAL A 111 -13.68 -6.74 19.41
C VAL A 111 -12.42 -5.90 19.26
N ARG A 112 -12.14 -5.03 20.23
CA ARG A 112 -10.89 -4.26 20.27
C ARG A 112 -9.82 -5.08 20.96
N VAL A 113 -8.71 -5.28 20.25
CA VAL A 113 -7.55 -5.99 20.79
C VAL A 113 -6.73 -5.05 21.68
N ALA A 114 -6.31 -5.52 22.86
CA ALA A 114 -5.48 -4.75 23.77
C ALA A 114 -4.10 -4.43 23.13
N ARG A 115 -3.52 -3.30 23.54
CA ARG A 115 -2.18 -2.90 23.05
C ARG A 115 -1.15 -3.98 23.41
N GLY A 116 -0.38 -4.42 22.43
CA GLY A 116 0.66 -5.46 22.59
C GLY A 116 0.17 -6.91 22.37
N ALA A 117 -1.12 -7.17 22.31
CA ALA A 117 -1.62 -8.51 21.96
C ALA A 117 -1.57 -8.75 20.44
N ARG A 118 -1.27 -10.00 20.06
CA ARG A 118 -1.21 -10.42 18.65
C ARG A 118 -2.63 -10.68 18.13
N PRO A 119 -3.10 -10.00 17.06
CA PRO A 119 -4.46 -10.15 16.55
C PRO A 119 -4.82 -11.60 16.16
N ALA A 120 -3.85 -12.34 15.59
CA ALA A 120 -4.06 -13.74 15.22
C ALA A 120 -4.32 -14.67 16.42
N GLU A 121 -3.66 -14.44 17.55
CA GLU A 121 -3.87 -15.21 18.76
C GLU A 121 -5.23 -14.90 19.41
N VAL A 122 -5.59 -13.61 19.46
CA VAL A 122 -6.90 -13.18 19.94
C VAL A 122 -8.01 -13.75 19.07
N LYS A 123 -7.85 -13.72 17.75
CA LYS A 123 -8.79 -14.34 16.80
C LYS A 123 -9.02 -15.81 17.14
N ARG A 124 -7.94 -16.59 17.34
CA ARG A 124 -8.07 -18.01 17.69
C ARG A 124 -8.85 -18.23 18.96
N ARG A 125 -8.53 -17.50 20.04
CA ARG A 125 -9.24 -17.59 21.32
C ARG A 125 -10.72 -17.22 21.22
N VAL A 126 -11.03 -16.16 20.47
CA VAL A 126 -12.42 -15.75 20.23
C VAL A 126 -13.17 -16.79 19.40
N ALA A 127 -12.54 -17.36 18.38
CA ALA A 127 -13.15 -18.41 17.56
C ALA A 127 -13.40 -19.70 18.37
N GLU A 128 -12.46 -20.10 19.23
CA GLU A 128 -12.62 -21.23 20.15
C GLU A 128 -13.78 -20.98 21.15
N ALA A 129 -13.84 -19.79 21.76
CA ALA A 129 -14.92 -19.42 22.70
C ALA A 129 -16.29 -19.31 22.00
N ALA A 130 -16.34 -18.95 20.73
CA ALA A 130 -17.55 -18.85 19.93
C ALA A 130 -18.09 -20.21 19.45
N GLY A 131 -17.34 -21.30 19.66
CA GLY A 131 -17.78 -22.67 19.33
C GLY A 131 -18.14 -22.92 17.87
N GLY A 132 -17.60 -22.13 16.95
CA GLY A 132 -17.90 -22.24 15.51
C GLY A 132 -19.22 -21.61 15.04
N ALA A 133 -20.00 -21.05 15.97
CA ALA A 133 -21.29 -20.40 15.63
C ALA A 133 -21.12 -19.04 14.91
N PHE A 134 -19.92 -18.46 15.01
CA PHE A 134 -19.60 -17.15 14.43
C PHE A 134 -18.35 -17.20 13.61
N GLU A 135 -18.35 -16.46 12.50
CA GLU A 135 -17.15 -16.26 11.70
C GLU A 135 -16.31 -15.11 12.29
N VAL A 136 -15.12 -15.42 12.77
CA VAL A 136 -14.19 -14.44 13.34
C VAL A 136 -13.19 -14.04 12.30
N ARG A 137 -13.18 -12.74 11.92
CA ARG A 137 -12.26 -12.17 10.93
C ARG A 137 -11.45 -11.05 11.54
N THR A 138 -10.17 -10.99 11.19
CA THR A 138 -9.34 -9.83 11.49
C THR A 138 -9.63 -8.68 10.53
N ARG A 139 -9.15 -7.47 10.85
CA ARG A 139 -9.26 -6.31 9.96
C ARG A 139 -8.61 -6.58 8.60
N ASP A 140 -7.45 -7.24 8.61
CA ASP A 140 -6.69 -7.54 7.40
C ASP A 140 -7.44 -8.55 6.51
N GLU A 141 -8.10 -9.52 7.11
CA GLU A 141 -8.94 -10.49 6.39
C GLU A 141 -10.22 -9.88 5.82
N LEU A 142 -10.80 -8.88 6.49
CA LEU A 142 -11.95 -8.15 5.96
C LEU A 142 -11.60 -7.33 4.71
N ASN A 143 -10.35 -6.88 4.61
CA ASN A 143 -9.84 -6.12 3.49
C ASN A 143 -8.86 -6.96 2.63
N ALA A 144 -8.97 -8.30 2.66
CA ALA A 144 -8.04 -9.19 1.97
C ALA A 144 -7.90 -8.86 0.48
N SER A 145 -8.98 -8.54 -0.20
CA SER A 145 -8.94 -8.12 -1.62
C SER A 145 -8.09 -6.86 -1.82
N PHE A 146 -8.20 -5.88 -0.93
CA PHE A 146 -7.41 -4.64 -1.00
C PHE A 146 -5.91 -4.92 -0.76
N TYR A 147 -5.59 -5.73 0.26
CA TYR A 147 -4.19 -6.12 0.53
C TYR A 147 -3.61 -6.96 -0.61
N THR A 148 -4.41 -7.81 -1.23
CA THR A 148 -3.99 -8.61 -2.39
C THR A 148 -3.66 -7.71 -3.58
N ILE A 149 -4.50 -6.72 -3.89
CA ILE A 149 -4.25 -5.74 -4.96
C ILE A 149 -2.96 -4.95 -4.69
N MET A 150 -2.77 -4.45 -3.47
CA MET A 150 -1.54 -3.73 -3.09
C MET A 150 -0.29 -4.61 -3.21
N GLN A 151 -0.42 -5.90 -2.93
CA GLN A 151 0.68 -6.84 -3.08
C GLN A 151 1.03 -7.08 -4.56
N TYR A 152 0.04 -7.20 -5.44
CA TYR A 152 0.27 -7.27 -6.89
C TYR A 152 0.87 -5.98 -7.44
N GLU A 153 0.43 -4.82 -6.97
CA GLU A 153 1.03 -3.52 -7.31
C GLU A 153 2.51 -3.47 -6.94
N LYS A 154 2.87 -3.88 -5.73
CA LYS A 154 4.27 -3.96 -5.28
C LYS A 154 5.11 -4.86 -6.20
N TRP A 155 4.59 -6.04 -6.55
CA TRP A 155 5.28 -6.96 -7.47
C TRP A 155 5.39 -6.39 -8.90
N GLY A 156 4.35 -5.70 -9.37
CA GLY A 156 4.36 -5.01 -10.66
C GLY A 156 5.44 -3.93 -10.72
N ILE A 157 5.52 -3.07 -9.72
CA ILE A 157 6.55 -2.03 -9.61
C ILE A 157 7.95 -2.65 -9.54
N PHE A 158 8.13 -3.71 -8.76
CA PHE A 158 9.41 -4.42 -8.68
C PHE A 158 9.83 -5.00 -10.04
N LEU A 159 8.91 -5.61 -10.78
CA LEU A 159 9.17 -6.17 -12.11
C LEU A 159 9.56 -5.08 -13.12
N ILE A 160 8.86 -3.95 -13.13
CA ILE A 160 9.19 -2.80 -13.99
C ILE A 160 10.57 -2.26 -13.62
N SER A 161 10.87 -2.12 -12.33
CA SER A 161 12.17 -1.67 -11.86
C SER A 161 13.30 -2.63 -12.27
N LEU A 162 13.06 -3.93 -12.20
CA LEU A 162 14.00 -4.94 -12.67
C LEU A 162 14.24 -4.84 -14.18
N LEU A 163 13.18 -4.61 -14.97
CA LEU A 163 13.30 -4.41 -16.42
C LEU A 163 14.15 -3.18 -16.74
N VAL A 164 13.88 -2.05 -16.08
CA VAL A 164 14.68 -0.82 -16.22
C VAL A 164 16.15 -1.07 -15.85
N LEU A 165 16.38 -1.84 -14.77
CA LEU A 165 17.73 -2.22 -14.36
C LEU A 165 18.45 -3.06 -15.41
N VAL A 166 17.76 -4.02 -16.04
CA VAL A 166 18.32 -4.83 -17.13
C VAL A 166 18.70 -3.93 -18.32
N ILE A 167 17.81 -3.01 -18.72
CA ILE A 167 18.11 -2.06 -19.82
C ILE A 167 19.32 -1.19 -19.49
N ALA A 168 19.38 -0.64 -18.28
CA ALA A 168 20.52 0.17 -17.82
C ALA A 168 21.83 -0.64 -17.82
N SER A 169 21.76 -1.95 -17.52
CA SER A 169 22.93 -2.83 -17.54
C SER A 169 23.55 -2.97 -18.92
N PHE A 170 22.76 -2.89 -20.00
CA PHE A 170 23.32 -2.88 -21.37
C PHE A 170 24.17 -1.64 -21.65
N SER A 171 23.85 -0.49 -21.09
CA SER A 171 24.69 0.72 -21.21
C SER A 171 26.07 0.51 -20.59
N ILE A 172 26.13 -0.19 -19.46
CA ILE A 172 27.40 -0.51 -18.78
C ILE A 172 28.19 -1.53 -19.57
N VAL A 173 27.51 -2.51 -20.21
CA VAL A 173 28.17 -3.43 -21.14
C VAL A 173 28.92 -2.65 -22.25
N GLY A 174 28.23 -1.67 -22.87
CA GLY A 174 28.85 -0.80 -23.89
C GLY A 174 30.06 -0.05 -23.35
N THR A 175 29.95 0.53 -22.15
CA THR A 175 31.08 1.25 -21.53
C THR A 175 32.26 0.33 -21.24
N VAL A 176 32.03 -0.86 -20.69
CA VAL A 176 33.09 -1.84 -20.40
C VAL A 176 33.76 -2.33 -21.70
N VAL A 177 32.98 -2.58 -22.76
CA VAL A 177 33.55 -2.98 -24.07
C VAL A 177 34.43 -1.87 -24.65
N MET A 178 33.92 -0.62 -24.62
CA MET A 178 34.70 0.53 -25.09
C MET A 178 36.01 0.70 -24.31
N LEU A 179 35.95 0.57 -23.01
CA LEU A 179 37.11 0.63 -22.12
C LEU A 179 38.15 -0.47 -22.44
N VAL A 180 37.69 -1.71 -22.70
CA VAL A 180 38.60 -2.81 -23.12
C VAL A 180 39.27 -2.48 -24.44
N LEU A 181 38.53 -1.90 -25.39
CA LEU A 181 39.10 -1.53 -26.71
C LEU A 181 40.10 -0.39 -26.60
N ASP A 182 39.81 0.64 -25.82
CA ASP A 182 40.68 1.79 -25.61
C ASP A 182 41.99 1.41 -24.90
N LYS A 183 41.89 0.49 -23.94
CA LYS A 183 43.06 0.02 -23.17
C LYS A 183 43.82 -1.16 -23.80
N ARG A 184 43.41 -1.60 -24.98
CA ARG A 184 44.01 -2.74 -25.68
C ARG A 184 45.53 -2.65 -25.85
N PRO A 185 46.16 -1.51 -26.25
CA PRO A 185 47.62 -1.40 -26.39
C PRO A 185 48.34 -1.65 -25.06
N GLU A 186 47.78 -1.18 -23.95
CA GLU A 186 48.35 -1.35 -22.60
C GLU A 186 48.36 -2.84 -22.19
N PHE A 187 47.32 -3.60 -22.55
CA PHE A 187 47.24 -5.04 -22.24
C PHE A 187 48.17 -5.88 -23.08
N VAL A 188 48.39 -5.52 -24.34
CA VAL A 188 49.37 -6.18 -25.19
C VAL A 188 50.78 -6.00 -24.58
N ALA A 189 51.10 -4.81 -24.10
CA ALA A 189 52.37 -4.54 -23.41
C ALA A 189 52.50 -5.35 -22.11
N LEU A 190 51.44 -5.41 -21.29
CA LEU A 190 51.40 -6.22 -20.08
C LEU A 190 51.54 -7.73 -20.37
N GLY A 191 50.90 -8.22 -21.43
CA GLY A 191 51.03 -9.60 -21.89
C GLY A 191 52.46 -9.94 -22.30
N ALA A 192 53.15 -9.00 -23.02
CA ALA A 192 54.57 -9.16 -23.39
C ALA A 192 55.51 -9.21 -22.15
N MET A 193 55.08 -8.60 -21.02
CA MET A 193 55.76 -8.70 -19.74
C MET A 193 55.39 -9.92 -18.91
N GLY A 194 54.51 -10.83 -19.45
CA GLY A 194 54.14 -12.07 -18.82
C GLY A 194 52.85 -12.02 -17.95
N ALA A 195 52.04 -10.96 -18.09
CA ALA A 195 50.75 -10.91 -17.39
C ALA A 195 49.77 -11.96 -17.90
N ASP A 196 49.14 -12.73 -16.98
CA ASP A 196 48.10 -13.72 -17.32
C ASP A 196 46.77 -13.03 -17.69
N THR A 197 46.08 -13.60 -18.66
CA THR A 197 44.73 -13.21 -19.09
C THR A 197 43.73 -13.11 -17.90
N ARG A 198 43.94 -13.93 -16.89
CA ARG A 198 43.11 -13.88 -15.66
C ARG A 198 43.33 -12.58 -14.87
N PHE A 199 44.57 -12.06 -14.87
CA PHE A 199 44.90 -10.82 -14.19
C PHE A 199 44.20 -9.63 -14.89
N VAL A 200 44.28 -9.56 -16.21
CA VAL A 200 43.59 -8.55 -17.00
C VAL A 200 42.10 -8.58 -16.82
N ARG A 201 41.50 -9.79 -16.86
CA ARG A 201 40.06 -9.96 -16.60
C ARG A 201 39.64 -9.48 -15.23
N ARG A 202 40.46 -9.67 -14.21
CA ARG A 202 40.16 -9.22 -12.85
C ARG A 202 40.16 -7.68 -12.76
N ILE A 203 41.08 -6.99 -13.46
CA ILE A 203 41.13 -5.53 -13.50
C ILE A 203 39.82 -4.98 -14.04
N PHE A 204 39.34 -5.44 -15.18
CA PHE A 204 38.09 -4.96 -15.79
C PHE A 204 36.84 -5.30 -14.94
N PHE A 205 36.89 -6.45 -14.30
CA PHE A 205 35.78 -6.81 -13.39
C PHE A 205 35.70 -5.86 -12.19
N PHE A 206 36.83 -5.48 -11.62
CA PHE A 206 36.85 -4.50 -10.52
C PHE A 206 36.49 -3.10 -11.01
N GLU A 207 36.91 -2.69 -12.17
CA GLU A 207 36.61 -1.39 -12.76
C GLU A 207 35.08 -1.25 -13.06
N GLY A 208 34.51 -2.23 -13.77
CA GLY A 208 33.07 -2.28 -13.99
C GLY A 208 32.28 -2.39 -12.68
N GLY A 209 32.80 -3.16 -11.71
CA GLY A 209 32.25 -3.28 -10.37
C GLY A 209 32.26 -1.95 -9.59
N LEU A 210 33.35 -1.19 -9.67
CA LEU A 210 33.47 0.12 -9.03
C LEU A 210 32.47 1.13 -9.58
N ILE A 211 32.29 1.18 -10.91
CA ILE A 211 31.26 2.01 -11.55
C ILE A 211 29.87 1.62 -11.05
N GLY A 212 29.59 0.31 -10.97
CA GLY A 212 28.33 -0.20 -10.45
C GLY A 212 28.08 0.18 -8.99
N VAL A 213 29.08 0.02 -8.12
CA VAL A 213 28.96 0.36 -6.70
C VAL A 213 28.75 1.85 -6.48
N LEU A 214 29.47 2.71 -7.20
CA LEU A 214 29.29 4.16 -7.11
C LEU A 214 27.89 4.57 -7.60
N GLY A 215 27.45 4.03 -8.74
CA GLY A 215 26.11 4.29 -9.28
C GLY A 215 24.99 3.80 -8.33
N ALA A 216 25.13 2.59 -7.78
CA ALA A 216 24.19 2.06 -6.80
C ALA A 216 24.16 2.90 -5.53
N GLY A 217 25.32 3.28 -5.00
CA GLY A 217 25.43 4.14 -3.81
C GLY A 217 24.73 5.47 -4.02
N ALA A 218 25.00 6.15 -5.13
CA ALA A 218 24.34 7.40 -5.50
C ALA A 218 22.82 7.21 -5.64
N GLY A 219 22.37 6.14 -6.32
CA GLY A 219 20.95 5.82 -6.47
C GLY A 219 20.24 5.56 -5.15
N VAL A 220 20.87 4.81 -4.24
CA VAL A 220 20.33 4.56 -2.88
C VAL A 220 20.23 5.86 -2.09
N VAL A 221 21.28 6.68 -2.11
CA VAL A 221 21.29 7.98 -1.39
C VAL A 221 20.18 8.88 -1.92
N LEU A 222 20.01 9.00 -3.23
CA LEU A 222 18.95 9.81 -3.84
C LEU A 222 17.56 9.24 -3.53
N GLY A 223 17.37 7.93 -3.65
CA GLY A 223 16.08 7.28 -3.39
C GLY A 223 15.66 7.37 -1.93
N VAL A 224 16.56 7.06 -1.00
CA VAL A 224 16.30 7.19 0.43
C VAL A 224 16.12 8.66 0.82
N GLY A 225 16.92 9.57 0.26
CA GLY A 225 16.78 11.01 0.47
C GLY A 225 15.40 11.52 0.05
N LEU A 226 14.92 11.12 -1.13
CA LEU A 226 13.58 11.49 -1.62
C LEU A 226 12.47 10.95 -0.70
N CYS A 227 12.60 9.69 -0.25
CA CYS A 227 11.67 9.10 0.70
C CYS A 227 11.64 9.85 2.04
N LEU A 228 12.81 10.27 2.55
CA LEU A 228 12.90 11.06 3.79
C LEU A 228 12.29 12.46 3.61
N VAL A 229 12.56 13.12 2.49
CA VAL A 229 11.94 14.41 2.17
C VAL A 229 10.41 14.27 2.14
N GLN A 230 9.88 13.25 1.49
CA GLN A 230 8.44 12.99 1.49
C GLN A 230 7.91 12.70 2.90
N HIS A 231 8.63 11.92 3.69
CA HIS A 231 8.22 11.57 5.06
C HIS A 231 8.14 12.79 6.00
N TYR A 232 9.13 13.70 5.91
CA TYR A 232 9.20 14.87 6.80
C TYR A 232 8.41 16.08 6.27
N PHE A 233 8.44 16.32 4.98
CA PHE A 233 7.83 17.52 4.38
C PHE A 233 6.46 17.26 3.74
N GLY A 234 6.11 16.00 3.46
CA GLY A 234 4.80 15.67 2.89
C GLY A 234 4.54 16.34 1.54
N VAL A 235 5.57 16.46 0.67
CA VAL A 235 5.52 17.20 -0.60
C VAL A 235 4.40 16.72 -1.53
N ILE A 236 4.12 15.42 -1.51
CA ILE A 236 3.03 14.83 -2.30
C ILE A 236 1.82 14.71 -1.37
N GLU A 237 0.85 15.60 -1.59
CA GLU A 237 -0.42 15.59 -0.88
C GLU A 237 -1.41 14.66 -1.58
N ILE A 238 -2.28 14.00 -0.80
CA ILE A 238 -3.41 13.25 -1.34
C ILE A 238 -4.50 14.26 -1.70
N PRO A 239 -5.12 14.18 -2.90
CA PRO A 239 -6.27 15.05 -3.23
C PRO A 239 -7.32 14.99 -2.13
N ALA A 240 -7.81 16.15 -1.75
CA ALA A 240 -8.41 16.54 -0.47
C ALA A 240 -9.68 15.83 0.02
N ASP A 241 -9.98 14.62 -0.41
CA ASP A 241 -11.19 13.90 0.03
C ASP A 241 -11.00 13.03 1.29
N SER A 242 -9.77 12.95 1.81
CA SER A 242 -9.46 12.17 3.00
C SER A 242 -8.91 13.06 4.12
N PHE A 243 -9.71 13.29 5.17
CA PHE A 243 -9.32 14.11 6.32
C PHE A 243 -8.35 13.42 7.28
N LEU A 244 -8.17 12.11 7.16
CA LEU A 244 -7.37 11.31 8.07
C LEU A 244 -5.87 11.36 7.77
N VAL A 245 -5.49 11.57 6.50
CA VAL A 245 -4.08 11.60 6.09
C VAL A 245 -3.90 12.70 5.05
N LYS A 246 -3.17 13.76 5.39
CA LYS A 246 -2.91 14.90 4.50
C LYS A 246 -1.83 14.60 3.46
N SER A 247 -0.86 13.76 3.78
CA SER A 247 0.25 13.42 2.89
C SER A 247 0.33 11.92 2.64
N TYR A 248 0.87 11.53 1.49
CA TYR A 248 1.05 10.13 1.13
C TYR A 248 2.00 9.45 2.13
N PRO A 249 1.56 8.42 2.88
CA PRO A 249 2.40 7.78 3.88
C PRO A 249 3.48 6.95 3.20
N VAL A 250 4.74 7.36 3.34
CA VAL A 250 5.89 6.59 2.85
C VAL A 250 6.47 5.76 3.97
N LEU A 251 6.48 4.45 3.80
CA LEU A 251 7.05 3.50 4.75
C LEU A 251 8.34 2.93 4.18
N LEU A 252 9.48 3.44 4.64
CA LEU A 252 10.79 2.93 4.24
C LEU A 252 11.09 1.63 5.01
N ARG A 253 11.06 0.50 4.31
CA ARG A 253 11.45 -0.80 4.88
C ARG A 253 12.86 -1.15 4.45
N GLY A 254 13.78 -1.31 5.39
CA GLY A 254 15.17 -1.69 5.10
C GLY A 254 15.29 -2.99 4.28
N GLY A 255 14.37 -3.93 4.46
CA GLY A 255 14.31 -5.15 3.67
C GLY A 255 14.03 -4.93 2.18
N ASP A 256 13.19 -3.95 1.84
CA ASP A 256 12.87 -3.62 0.44
C ASP A 256 14.08 -2.95 -0.23
N VAL A 257 14.77 -2.05 0.48
CA VAL A 257 16.02 -1.44 0.01
C VAL A 257 17.10 -2.50 -0.21
N ALA A 258 17.28 -3.41 0.76
CA ALA A 258 18.24 -4.51 0.64
C ALA A 258 17.93 -5.43 -0.55
N ALA A 259 16.65 -5.74 -0.80
CA ALA A 259 16.23 -6.56 -1.95
C ALA A 259 16.56 -5.88 -3.29
N VAL A 260 16.33 -4.58 -3.41
CA VAL A 260 16.67 -3.82 -4.62
C VAL A 260 18.19 -3.77 -4.83
N VAL A 261 18.96 -3.50 -3.78
CA VAL A 261 20.45 -3.49 -3.86
C VAL A 261 20.99 -4.88 -4.21
N ALA A 262 20.43 -5.95 -3.65
CA ALA A 262 20.81 -7.31 -3.97
C ALA A 262 20.48 -7.67 -5.43
N ALA A 263 19.30 -7.33 -5.92
CA ALA A 263 18.90 -7.52 -7.31
C ALA A 263 19.85 -6.75 -8.27
N PHE A 264 20.16 -5.51 -7.93
CA PHE A 264 21.15 -4.71 -8.67
C PHE A 264 22.52 -5.41 -8.70
N ALA A 265 23.05 -5.81 -7.56
CA ALA A 265 24.37 -6.47 -7.46
C ALA A 265 24.44 -7.76 -8.29
N VAL A 266 23.36 -8.57 -8.27
CA VAL A 266 23.26 -9.81 -9.06
C VAL A 266 23.26 -9.51 -10.56
N VAL A 267 22.39 -8.61 -11.01
CA VAL A 267 22.28 -8.28 -12.45
C VAL A 267 23.58 -7.66 -12.95
N MET A 268 24.09 -6.68 -12.23
CA MET A 268 25.35 -5.99 -12.59
C MET A 268 26.54 -6.92 -12.57
N GLY A 269 26.69 -7.73 -11.53
CA GLY A 269 27.78 -8.70 -11.43
C GLY A 269 27.75 -9.73 -12.56
N ALA A 270 26.55 -10.25 -12.88
CA ALA A 270 26.37 -11.19 -13.98
C ALA A 270 26.71 -10.56 -15.34
N MET A 271 26.19 -9.36 -15.61
CA MET A 271 26.43 -8.65 -16.88
C MET A 271 27.92 -8.28 -17.06
N THR A 272 28.55 -7.73 -16.01
CA THR A 272 29.98 -7.42 -16.04
C THR A 272 30.82 -8.69 -16.25
N ALA A 273 30.52 -9.77 -15.53
CA ALA A 273 31.25 -11.03 -15.68
C ALA A 273 31.13 -11.62 -17.09
N VAL A 274 29.91 -11.60 -17.67
CA VAL A 274 29.67 -12.10 -19.04
C VAL A 274 30.41 -11.23 -20.06
N THR A 275 30.34 -9.91 -19.93
CA THR A 275 30.95 -8.94 -20.83
C THR A 275 32.45 -9.07 -20.82
N VAL A 276 33.07 -9.04 -19.65
CA VAL A 276 34.54 -9.17 -19.51
C VAL A 276 35.04 -10.51 -20.06
N ARG A 277 34.31 -11.61 -19.78
CA ARG A 277 34.66 -12.94 -20.31
C ARG A 277 34.63 -12.97 -21.85
N ARG A 278 33.62 -12.35 -22.46
CA ARG A 278 33.48 -12.32 -23.93
C ARG A 278 34.47 -11.37 -24.58
N ALA A 279 34.67 -10.18 -24.04
CA ALA A 279 35.59 -9.19 -24.59
C ALA A 279 37.05 -9.71 -24.60
N VAL A 280 37.52 -10.27 -23.47
CA VAL A 280 38.88 -10.80 -23.36
C VAL A 280 39.10 -12.05 -24.23
N ARG A 281 38.08 -12.94 -24.36
CA ARG A 281 38.21 -14.10 -25.28
C ARG A 281 38.27 -13.70 -26.76
N ALA A 282 37.55 -12.68 -27.17
CA ALA A 282 37.58 -12.18 -28.54
C ALA A 282 38.98 -11.63 -28.88
N ASP A 283 39.65 -11.01 -27.93
CA ASP A 283 40.99 -10.45 -28.10
C ASP A 283 42.07 -11.54 -28.17
N ASP A 284 41.98 -12.59 -27.31
CA ASP A 284 42.90 -13.75 -27.39
C ASP A 284 42.83 -14.44 -28.75
N MET A 285 41.61 -14.57 -29.33
CA MET A 285 41.44 -15.16 -30.67
C MET A 285 41.95 -14.26 -31.80
N ALA A 286 41.89 -12.94 -31.65
CA ALA A 286 42.43 -12.01 -32.62
C ALA A 286 43.97 -11.99 -32.59
N ALA A 287 44.59 -12.03 -31.42
CA ALA A 287 46.04 -12.09 -31.24
C ALA A 287 46.63 -13.40 -31.78
N GLY A 288 45.95 -14.54 -31.59
CA GLY A 288 46.36 -15.83 -32.14
C GLY A 288 46.31 -15.95 -33.66
N ARG A 289 45.48 -15.12 -34.35
CA ARG A 289 45.42 -15.07 -35.83
C ARG A 289 46.49 -14.19 -36.48
N THR A 290 47.05 -13.26 -35.74
CA THR A 290 48.14 -12.38 -36.23
C THR A 290 49.53 -13.00 -36.03
N ALA A 291 49.61 -14.13 -35.33
CA ALA A 291 50.85 -14.86 -35.07
C ALA A 291 51.04 -16.08 -36.01
N GLN A 292 50.16 -16.31 -36.97
CA GLN A 292 50.28 -17.27 -38.08
C GLN A 292 50.47 -16.51 -39.39
#